data_192266b6da05ad0efb6df71659e5feba
#
_entry.id   192266b6da05ad0efb6df71659e5feba
#
_cell.length_a   1.000
_cell.length_b   1.000
_cell.length_c   1.000
_cell.angle_alpha   90.00
_cell.angle_beta   90.00
_cell.angle_gamma   90.00
#
_symmetry.space_group_name_H-M   'P 1'
#
loop_
_entity.id
_entity.type
_entity.pdbx_description
1 polymer ?
#
loop_
_entity_poly.entity_id
_entity_poly.type
_entity_poly.pdbx_seq_one_letter_code
_entity_poly.pdbx_strand_id
1 'polypeptide(L)'
;YGKEDISYIKDSEWLKMLTNPRESITKLFLETHFNPEHPENTNIRQRNRNSKFIEVHDGDNWKNKKKKKMLSDVADDKQGILDDKFIKDDDIQNSMSERQKQSHSLYHDEVFYNDKKEIVEEMEACLLDGP
;
A
#
# COMPACT_ATOMS: atom_id res chain seq x y z
N TYR A 1 9.61 -9.48 -1.74
CA TYR A 1 9.03 -8.14 -1.52
C TYR A 1 9.81 -7.07 -2.28
N GLY A 2 9.10 -6.04 -2.75
CA GLY A 2 9.71 -4.92 -3.46
C GLY A 2 9.78 -5.07 -4.97
N LYS A 3 9.45 -6.23 -5.51
CA LYS A 3 9.51 -6.51 -6.95
C LYS A 3 8.17 -7.02 -7.49
N GLU A 4 7.08 -6.66 -6.84
CA GLU A 4 5.74 -7.10 -7.25
C GLU A 4 5.35 -6.49 -8.59
N ASP A 5 4.74 -7.33 -9.45
CA ASP A 5 4.09 -6.84 -10.66
C ASP A 5 2.69 -6.37 -10.31
N ILE A 6 2.43 -5.08 -10.47
CA ILE A 6 1.11 -4.47 -10.21
C ILE A 6 0.48 -3.91 -11.49
N SER A 7 0.97 -4.33 -12.65
CA SER A 7 0.46 -3.87 -13.95
C SER A 7 -1.02 -4.24 -14.19
N TYR A 8 -1.55 -5.21 -13.42
CA TYR A 8 -2.95 -5.61 -13.51
C TYR A 8 -3.93 -4.60 -12.89
N ILE A 9 -3.44 -3.65 -12.08
CA ILE A 9 -4.30 -2.64 -11.46
C ILE A 9 -4.81 -1.69 -12.54
N LYS A 10 -6.15 -1.61 -12.69
CA LYS A 10 -6.79 -0.82 -13.73
C LYS A 10 -6.76 0.67 -13.39
N ASP A 11 -6.85 1.53 -14.41
CA ASP A 11 -6.89 2.98 -14.24
C ASP A 11 -8.05 3.42 -13.33
N SER A 12 -9.20 2.76 -13.41
CA SER A 12 -10.34 3.06 -12.53
C SER A 12 -10.00 2.82 -11.06
N GLU A 13 -9.22 1.80 -10.77
CA GLU A 13 -8.78 1.51 -9.40
C GLU A 13 -7.73 2.52 -8.93
N TRP A 14 -6.79 2.90 -9.81
CA TRP A 14 -5.83 3.95 -9.50
C TRP A 14 -6.52 5.27 -9.18
N LEU A 15 -7.54 5.64 -9.98
CA LEU A 15 -8.30 6.86 -9.74
C LEU A 15 -9.01 6.83 -8.39
N LYS A 16 -9.62 5.70 -8.03
CA LYS A 16 -10.27 5.55 -6.71
C LYS A 16 -9.28 5.77 -5.58
N MET A 17 -8.08 5.22 -5.69
CA MET A 17 -7.05 5.39 -4.67
C MET A 17 -6.55 6.83 -4.62
N LEU A 18 -6.22 7.42 -5.75
CA LEU A 18 -5.66 8.77 -5.81
C LEU A 18 -6.65 9.85 -5.40
N THR A 19 -7.96 9.61 -5.60
CA THR A 19 -9.01 10.56 -5.20
C THR A 19 -9.46 10.36 -3.75
N ASN A 20 -8.92 9.35 -3.06
CA ASN A 20 -9.22 9.06 -1.65
C ASN A 20 -7.92 8.73 -0.90
N PRO A 21 -7.04 9.74 -0.72
CA PRO A 21 -5.66 9.49 -0.27
C PRO A 21 -5.55 8.80 1.08
N ARG A 22 -6.47 9.07 2.01
CA ARG A 22 -6.43 8.50 3.36
C ARG A 22 -6.54 6.97 3.35
N GLU A 23 -7.33 6.44 2.44
CA GLU A 23 -7.58 4.99 2.35
C GLU A 23 -6.70 4.30 1.31
N SER A 24 -5.97 5.07 0.51
CA SER A 24 -5.25 4.56 -0.65
C SER A 24 -4.15 3.56 -0.31
N ILE A 25 -3.41 3.80 0.75
CA ILE A 25 -2.26 2.96 1.13
C ILE A 25 -2.73 1.57 1.54
N THR A 26 -3.73 1.49 2.41
CA THR A 26 -4.30 0.20 2.84
C THR A 26 -4.91 -0.53 1.65
N LYS A 27 -5.60 0.17 0.76
CA LYS A 27 -6.19 -0.43 -0.43
C LYS A 27 -5.11 -0.97 -1.38
N LEU A 28 -4.05 -0.21 -1.63
CA LEU A 28 -2.95 -0.66 -2.48
C LEU A 28 -2.25 -1.86 -1.85
N PHE A 29 -2.08 -1.85 -0.53
CA PHE A 29 -1.52 -2.97 0.22
C PHE A 29 -2.33 -4.26 0.00
N LEU A 30 -3.65 -4.17 0.11
CA LEU A 30 -4.54 -5.32 -0.11
C LEU A 30 -4.51 -5.79 -1.56
N GLU A 31 -4.59 -4.88 -2.52
CA GLU A 31 -4.56 -5.20 -3.95
C GLU A 31 -3.24 -5.84 -4.37
N THR A 32 -2.14 -5.45 -3.75
CA THR A 32 -0.83 -5.99 -4.09
C THR A 32 -0.58 -7.33 -3.41
N HIS A 33 -0.77 -7.41 -2.09
CA HIS A 33 -0.28 -8.55 -1.31
C HIS A 33 -1.34 -9.57 -0.91
N PHE A 34 -2.63 -9.22 -1.05
CA PHE A 34 -3.73 -10.07 -0.62
C PHE A 34 -4.78 -10.28 -1.70
N ASN A 35 -4.42 -10.10 -2.96
CA ASN A 35 -5.29 -10.36 -4.09
C ASN A 35 -5.23 -11.86 -4.44
N PRO A 36 -6.34 -12.62 -4.29
CA PRO A 36 -6.35 -14.06 -4.59
C PRO A 36 -6.04 -14.38 -6.06
N GLU A 37 -6.27 -13.43 -6.97
CA GLU A 37 -5.97 -13.61 -8.39
C GLU A 37 -4.48 -13.42 -8.70
N HIS A 38 -3.71 -12.91 -7.75
CA HIS A 38 -2.28 -12.66 -7.90
C HIS A 38 -1.48 -13.19 -6.70
N PRO A 39 -1.51 -14.53 -6.50
CA PRO A 39 -0.82 -15.15 -5.35
C PRO A 39 0.70 -14.98 -5.38
N GLU A 40 1.27 -14.68 -6.55
CA GLU A 40 2.70 -14.42 -6.68
C GLU A 40 3.17 -13.21 -5.87
N ASN A 41 2.26 -12.30 -5.53
CA ASN A 41 2.56 -11.11 -4.73
C ASN A 41 2.25 -11.31 -3.24
N THR A 42 1.80 -12.49 -2.83
CA THR A 42 1.53 -12.81 -1.42
C THR A 42 2.85 -13.13 -0.71
N ASN A 43 3.60 -12.10 -0.40
CA ASN A 43 4.96 -12.20 0.13
C ASN A 43 5.12 -11.60 1.53
N ILE A 44 4.00 -11.29 2.20
CA ILE A 44 3.96 -10.82 3.57
C ILE A 44 2.90 -11.64 4.30
N ARG A 45 3.25 -12.20 5.48
CA ARG A 45 2.28 -12.98 6.25
C ARG A 45 2.56 -12.89 7.75
N GLN A 46 1.52 -13.12 8.53
CA GLN A 46 1.63 -13.25 9.98
C GLN A 46 1.13 -14.63 10.39
N ARG A 47 2.03 -15.47 10.94
CA ARG A 47 1.70 -16.83 11.35
C ARG A 47 1.08 -16.90 12.74
N ASN A 48 1.51 -16.02 13.65
CA ASN A 48 1.06 -16.00 15.03
C ASN A 48 0.41 -14.63 15.31
N ARG A 49 -0.87 -14.68 15.68
CA ARG A 49 -1.69 -13.48 15.92
C ARG A 49 -1.07 -12.52 16.94
N ASN A 50 -0.41 -13.06 17.96
CA ASN A 50 0.16 -12.26 19.04
C ASN A 50 1.62 -11.91 18.85
N SER A 51 2.21 -12.31 17.71
CA SER A 51 3.62 -12.05 17.46
C SER A 51 3.88 -10.58 17.13
N LYS A 52 5.00 -10.08 17.61
CA LYS A 52 5.53 -8.77 17.22
C LYS A 52 6.31 -8.82 15.90
N PHE A 53 6.37 -10.00 15.29
CA PHE A 53 7.09 -10.25 14.06
C PHE A 53 6.13 -10.70 12.97
N ILE A 54 6.49 -10.38 11.73
CA ILE A 54 5.84 -10.91 10.53
C ILE A 54 6.92 -11.55 9.66
N GLU A 55 6.48 -12.36 8.72
CA GLU A 55 7.38 -12.98 7.75
C GLU A 55 7.24 -12.29 6.40
N VAL A 56 8.37 -11.98 5.78
CA VAL A 56 8.45 -11.37 4.46
C VAL A 56 9.31 -12.26 3.57
N HIS A 57 8.80 -12.60 2.38
CA HIS A 57 9.52 -13.42 1.42
C HIS A 57 10.43 -12.53 0.56
N ASP A 58 11.70 -12.90 0.44
CA ASP A 58 12.71 -12.12 -0.31
C ASP A 58 12.98 -12.67 -1.72
N GLY A 59 12.21 -13.66 -2.16
CA GLY A 59 12.40 -14.37 -3.41
C GLY A 59 12.95 -15.77 -3.20
N ASP A 60 13.68 -16.01 -2.12
CA ASP A 60 14.27 -17.32 -1.78
C ASP A 60 13.68 -17.90 -0.49
N ASN A 61 13.56 -17.09 0.54
CA ASN A 61 13.15 -17.53 1.87
C ASN A 61 12.23 -16.56 2.55
N TRP A 62 11.44 -17.07 3.51
CA TRP A 62 10.71 -16.26 4.45
C TRP A 62 11.64 -15.77 5.56
N LYS A 63 11.62 -14.48 5.86
CA LYS A 63 12.45 -13.86 6.90
C LYS A 63 11.58 -13.13 7.91
N ASN A 64 11.92 -13.28 9.18
CA ASN A 64 11.25 -12.55 10.25
C ASN A 64 11.64 -11.07 10.24
N LYS A 65 10.65 -10.22 10.34
CA LYS A 65 10.83 -8.77 10.45
C LYS A 65 9.98 -8.24 11.60
N LYS A 66 10.44 -7.19 12.26
CA LYS A 66 9.62 -6.51 13.27
C LYS A 66 8.39 -5.92 12.59
N LYS A 67 7.21 -6.31 13.08
CA LYS A 67 5.94 -6.01 12.42
C LYS A 67 5.71 -4.52 12.18
N LYS A 68 5.79 -3.71 13.22
CA LYS A 68 5.50 -2.28 13.10
C LYS A 68 6.50 -1.55 12.19
N LYS A 69 7.78 -1.88 12.33
CA LYS A 69 8.83 -1.30 11.49
C LYS A 69 8.65 -1.68 10.03
N MET A 70 8.39 -2.95 9.75
CA MET A 70 8.21 -3.42 8.38
C MET A 70 6.97 -2.82 7.74
N LEU A 71 5.85 -2.79 8.45
CA LEU A 71 4.62 -2.21 7.92
C LEU A 71 4.74 -0.69 7.73
N SER A 72 5.51 -0.02 8.58
CA SER A 72 5.85 1.39 8.37
C SER A 72 6.62 1.60 7.07
N ASP A 73 7.61 0.75 6.79
CA ASP A 73 8.38 0.81 5.55
C ASP A 73 7.48 0.49 4.34
N VAL A 74 6.59 -0.49 4.46
CA VAL A 74 5.62 -0.82 3.41
C VAL A 74 4.69 0.36 3.13
N ALA A 75 4.22 1.05 4.17
CA ALA A 75 3.37 2.22 4.00
C ALA A 75 4.10 3.33 3.23
N ASP A 76 5.38 3.58 3.54
CA ASP A 76 6.20 4.53 2.80
C ASP A 76 6.33 4.12 1.33
N ASP A 77 6.58 2.85 1.06
CA ASP A 77 6.72 2.33 -0.29
C ASP A 77 5.42 2.51 -1.09
N LYS A 78 4.27 2.20 -0.48
CA LYS A 78 2.97 2.34 -1.15
C LYS A 78 2.65 3.81 -1.43
N GLN A 79 2.96 4.71 -0.50
CA GLN A 79 2.79 6.13 -0.74
C GLN A 79 3.66 6.59 -1.92
N GLY A 80 4.90 6.10 -1.99
CA GLY A 80 5.80 6.40 -3.11
C GLY A 80 5.25 5.91 -4.45
N ILE A 81 4.67 4.72 -4.49
CA ILE A 81 4.05 4.16 -5.69
C ILE A 81 2.87 5.03 -6.15
N LEU A 82 2.03 5.45 -5.20
CA LEU A 82 0.88 6.31 -5.49
C LEU A 82 1.33 7.67 -6.04
N ASP A 83 2.35 8.26 -5.45
CA ASP A 83 2.90 9.53 -5.92
C ASP A 83 3.51 9.42 -7.31
N ASP A 84 4.25 8.35 -7.58
CA ASP A 84 4.81 8.10 -8.90
C ASP A 84 3.72 7.96 -9.95
N LYS A 85 2.65 7.24 -9.63
CA LYS A 85 1.51 7.10 -10.54
C LYS A 85 0.86 8.44 -10.83
N PHE A 86 0.68 9.26 -9.79
CA PHE A 86 0.09 10.59 -9.93
C PHE A 86 0.97 11.50 -10.82
N ILE A 87 2.29 11.49 -10.59
CA ILE A 87 3.21 12.39 -11.29
C ILE A 87 3.42 11.96 -12.74
N LYS A 88 3.53 10.64 -13.00
CA LYS A 88 3.97 10.12 -14.29
C LYS A 88 2.85 9.77 -15.27
N ASP A 89 1.62 9.63 -14.78
CA ASP A 89 0.48 9.23 -15.62
C ASP A 89 -0.40 10.43 -15.94
N ASP A 90 -0.21 11.02 -17.12
CA ASP A 90 -0.95 12.20 -17.55
C ASP A 90 -2.46 11.90 -17.71
N ASP A 91 -2.81 10.70 -18.18
CA ASP A 91 -4.22 10.31 -18.35
C ASP A 91 -4.94 10.27 -17.01
N ILE A 92 -4.28 9.73 -15.99
CA ILE A 92 -4.82 9.71 -14.63
C ILE A 92 -4.98 11.14 -14.10
N GLN A 93 -3.96 11.98 -14.23
CA GLN A 93 -4.05 13.38 -13.80
C GLN A 93 -5.18 14.13 -14.49
N ASN A 94 -5.29 13.94 -15.81
CA ASN A 94 -6.32 14.61 -16.60
C ASN A 94 -7.74 14.17 -16.22
N SER A 95 -7.89 13.01 -15.62
CA SER A 95 -9.17 12.50 -15.11
C SER A 95 -9.51 13.03 -13.71
N MET A 96 -8.60 13.73 -13.06
CA MET A 96 -8.79 14.29 -11.72
C MET A 96 -9.13 15.77 -11.78
N SER A 97 -10.04 16.22 -10.90
CA SER A 97 -10.32 17.65 -10.74
C SER A 97 -9.13 18.35 -10.07
N GLU A 98 -9.06 19.68 -10.22
CA GLU A 98 -8.02 20.46 -9.52
C GLU A 98 -8.07 20.25 -8.01
N ARG A 99 -9.28 20.17 -7.45
CA ARG A 99 -9.46 19.90 -6.02
C ARG A 99 -8.91 18.55 -5.61
N GLN A 100 -9.14 17.52 -6.43
CA GLN A 100 -8.63 16.17 -6.18
C GLN A 100 -7.09 16.14 -6.26
N LYS A 101 -6.51 16.82 -7.23
CA LYS A 101 -5.05 16.92 -7.36
C LYS A 101 -4.43 17.62 -6.16
N GLN A 102 -5.03 18.72 -5.72
CA GLN A 102 -4.57 19.46 -4.53
C GLN A 102 -4.70 18.61 -3.27
N SER A 103 -5.79 17.87 -3.12
CA SER A 103 -6.00 16.97 -1.99
C SER A 103 -4.94 15.89 -1.91
N HIS A 104 -4.59 15.28 -3.05
CA HIS A 104 -3.54 14.26 -3.10
C HIS A 104 -2.17 14.86 -2.69
N SER A 105 -1.81 16.01 -3.26
CA SER A 105 -0.53 16.67 -2.97
C SER A 105 -0.45 17.08 -1.51
N LEU A 106 -1.51 17.64 -0.96
CA LEU A 106 -1.57 18.04 0.45
C LEU A 106 -1.43 16.83 1.37
N TYR A 107 -2.10 15.73 1.04
CA TYR A 107 -2.00 14.50 1.83
C TYR A 107 -0.58 13.98 1.85
N HIS A 108 0.08 13.90 0.69
CA HIS A 108 1.46 13.45 0.59
C HIS A 108 2.39 14.33 1.44
N ASP A 109 2.27 15.65 1.31
CA ASP A 109 3.23 16.58 1.92
C ASP A 109 3.04 16.74 3.43
N GLU A 110 1.78 16.75 3.91
CA GLU A 110 1.49 17.21 5.27
C GLU A 110 0.69 16.23 6.13
N VAL A 111 -0.14 15.38 5.55
CA VAL A 111 -1.11 14.58 6.32
C VAL A 111 -0.66 13.15 6.53
N PHE A 112 -0.05 12.52 5.52
CA PHE A 112 0.36 11.11 5.58
C PHE A 112 1.20 10.81 6.81
N TYR A 113 2.17 11.66 7.09
CA TYR A 113 3.10 11.42 8.20
C TYR A 113 2.38 11.37 9.54
N ASN A 114 1.36 12.20 9.71
CA ASN A 114 0.56 12.24 10.94
C ASN A 114 -0.39 11.04 11.04
N ASP A 115 -0.88 10.53 9.90
CA ASP A 115 -1.80 9.39 9.87
C ASP A 115 -1.09 8.04 9.86
N LYS A 116 0.22 8.02 9.68
CA LYS A 116 0.99 6.80 9.43
C LYS A 116 0.76 5.73 10.50
N LYS A 117 0.70 6.12 11.77
CA LYS A 117 0.48 5.17 12.87
C LYS A 117 -0.86 4.44 12.70
N GLU A 118 -1.93 5.16 12.40
CA GLU A 118 -3.25 4.56 12.18
C GLU A 118 -3.27 3.68 10.95
N ILE A 119 -2.59 4.11 9.88
CA ILE A 119 -2.47 3.32 8.64
C ILE A 119 -1.78 1.98 8.94
N VAL A 120 -0.69 2.00 9.68
CA VAL A 120 0.02 0.77 10.08
C VAL A 120 -0.90 -0.14 10.90
N GLU A 121 -1.69 0.41 11.82
CA GLU A 121 -2.66 -0.38 12.60
C GLU A 121 -3.71 -1.03 11.69
N GLU A 122 -4.19 -0.32 10.68
CA GLU A 122 -5.13 -0.88 9.69
C GLU A 122 -4.48 -2.00 8.88
N MET A 123 -3.21 -1.83 8.49
CA MET A 123 -2.46 -2.88 7.79
C MET A 123 -2.27 -4.11 8.68
N GLU A 124 -2.01 -3.93 9.97
CA GLU A 124 -1.92 -5.04 10.92
C GLU A 124 -3.24 -5.83 10.98
N ALA A 125 -4.36 -5.12 10.98
CA ALA A 125 -5.68 -5.77 10.95
C ALA A 125 -5.88 -6.58 9.67
N CYS A 126 -5.43 -6.08 8.52
CA CYS A 126 -5.48 -6.82 7.27
C CYS A 126 -4.68 -8.12 7.31
N LEU A 127 -3.52 -8.12 7.98
CA LEU A 127 -2.72 -9.34 8.14
C LEU A 127 -3.43 -10.40 8.97
N LEU A 128 -4.20 -9.99 9.98
CA LEU A 128 -4.95 -10.91 10.82
C LEU A 128 -6.16 -11.50 10.11
N ASP A 129 -6.84 -10.69 9.32
CA ASP A 129 -8.00 -11.13 8.55
C ASP A 129 -7.61 -11.96 7.34
N GLY A 130 -6.37 -11.83 6.88
CA GLY A 130 -5.66 -12.67 5.94
C GLY A 130 -6.30 -12.78 4.57
N PRO A 131 -5.61 -13.30 3.58
CA PRO A 131 -6.26 -13.64 2.33
C PRO A 131 -7.13 -14.88 2.47
#